data_19d484fae6a443ce4f2a7c1bab24db3f
#
_entry.id   19d484fae6a443ce4f2a7c1bab24db3f
#
_cell.length_a   1.000
_cell.length_b   1.000
_cell.length_c   1.000
_cell.angle_alpha   90.00
_cell.angle_beta   90.00
_cell.angle_gamma   90.00
#
_symmetry.space_group_name_H-M   'P 1'
#
loop_
_entity.id
_entity.type
_entity.pdbx_description
1 polymer ?
#
loop_
_entity_poly.entity_id
_entity_poly.type
_entity_poly.pdbx_seq_one_letter_code
_entity_poly.pdbx_strand_id
1 'polypeptide(L)'
;MFSNNHYNHKLKEFARELRTTSVSKAEKRIWKSLLSREQLNERFLRQRPIKNFIVDFFCPKLGLIIEIDGSSHLNKGEYDFYREQKLKSLGYTIIRFQEGEVMNQLDDVKDQIVHAIYVLNEGMGQ
;
A
#
# COMPACT_ATOMS: atom_id res chain seq x y z
N MET A 1 -5.47 -16.96 -4.77
CA MET A 1 -5.00 -16.19 -3.61
C MET A 1 -3.54 -15.82 -3.79
N PHE A 2 -3.20 -14.57 -3.51
CA PHE A 2 -1.82 -14.12 -3.65
C PHE A 2 -0.93 -14.71 -2.56
N SER A 3 0.30 -15.08 -2.93
CA SER A 3 1.23 -15.71 -2.00
C SER A 3 1.81 -14.70 -1.00
N ASN A 4 2.04 -15.15 0.24
CA ASN A 4 2.67 -14.35 1.28
C ASN A 4 4.16 -14.66 1.42
N ASN A 5 4.77 -15.28 0.40
CA ASN A 5 6.15 -15.75 0.44
C ASN A 5 7.21 -14.65 0.52
N HIS A 6 6.82 -13.40 0.27
CA HIS A 6 7.77 -12.28 0.24
C HIS A 6 7.86 -11.52 1.55
N TYR A 7 7.16 -11.98 2.59
CA TYR A 7 7.22 -11.33 3.89
C TYR A 7 8.64 -11.42 4.46
N ASN A 8 9.21 -10.28 4.82
CA ASN A 8 10.57 -10.21 5.35
C ASN A 8 10.54 -10.05 6.87
N HIS A 9 10.79 -11.13 7.57
CA HIS A 9 10.78 -11.14 9.04
C HIS A 9 11.83 -10.22 9.66
N LYS A 10 12.92 -9.96 8.94
CA LYS A 10 13.99 -9.07 9.43
C LYS A 10 13.53 -7.63 9.58
N LEU A 11 12.52 -7.22 8.83
CA LEU A 11 11.98 -5.87 8.88
C LEU A 11 10.77 -5.74 9.80
N LYS A 12 10.38 -6.81 10.46
CA LYS A 12 9.17 -6.84 11.29
C LYS A 12 9.16 -5.77 12.38
N GLU A 13 10.25 -5.67 13.12
CA GLU A 13 10.33 -4.69 14.20
C GLU A 13 10.32 -3.25 13.68
N PHE A 14 11.02 -3.01 12.58
CA PHE A 14 11.05 -1.71 11.96
C PHE A 14 9.67 -1.30 11.46
N ALA A 15 8.96 -2.22 10.82
CA ALA A 15 7.60 -1.96 10.36
C ALA A 15 6.67 -1.64 11.54
N ARG A 16 6.85 -2.34 12.65
CA ARG A 16 6.07 -2.12 13.87
C ARG A 16 6.30 -0.71 14.41
N GLU A 17 7.54 -0.25 14.43
CA GLU A 17 7.86 1.10 14.85
C GLU A 17 7.22 2.14 13.94
N LEU A 18 7.28 1.93 12.64
CA LEU A 18 6.67 2.84 11.68
C LEU A 18 5.17 3.00 11.91
N ARG A 19 4.49 1.92 12.30
CA ARG A 19 3.06 1.99 12.58
C ARG A 19 2.73 2.86 13.79
N THR A 20 3.67 3.05 14.69
CA THR A 20 3.42 3.74 15.95
C THR A 20 4.03 5.13 16.03
N THR A 21 5.14 5.38 15.32
CA THR A 21 5.90 6.62 15.51
C THR A 21 6.04 7.50 14.29
N SER A 22 5.95 6.94 13.08
CA SER A 22 6.28 7.66 11.86
C SER A 22 5.12 7.78 10.87
N VAL A 23 3.90 7.57 11.32
CA VAL A 23 2.73 7.57 10.42
C VAL A 23 2.26 9.00 10.16
N SER A 24 2.16 9.39 8.90
CA SER A 24 1.69 10.72 8.52
C SER A 24 0.19 10.87 8.72
N LYS A 25 -0.29 12.12 8.67
CA LYS A 25 -1.72 12.39 8.79
C LYS A 25 -2.50 11.73 7.65
N ALA A 26 -1.94 11.76 6.45
CA ALA A 26 -2.59 11.15 5.28
C ALA A 26 -2.70 9.63 5.45
N GLU A 27 -1.65 8.99 5.95
CA GLU A 27 -1.70 7.55 6.20
C GLU A 27 -2.74 7.20 7.25
N LYS A 28 -2.82 7.99 8.31
CA LYS A 28 -3.84 7.78 9.35
C LYS A 28 -5.24 7.93 8.78
N ARG A 29 -5.44 8.93 7.93
CA ARG A 29 -6.75 9.22 7.34
C ARG A 29 -7.22 8.09 6.44
N ILE A 30 -6.36 7.64 5.51
CA ILE A 30 -6.75 6.57 4.59
C ILE A 30 -6.99 5.26 5.34
N TRP A 31 -6.16 4.98 6.34
CA TRP A 31 -6.33 3.77 7.14
C TRP A 31 -7.67 3.76 7.87
N LYS A 32 -7.92 4.82 8.64
CA LYS A 32 -9.13 4.91 9.46
C LYS A 32 -10.39 5.00 8.61
N SER A 33 -10.33 5.76 7.52
CA SER A 33 -11.52 6.08 6.74
C SER A 33 -11.86 5.06 5.67
N LEU A 34 -10.86 4.34 5.15
CA LEU A 34 -11.08 3.44 4.01
C LEU A 34 -10.60 2.02 4.21
N LEU A 35 -9.45 1.81 4.84
CA LEU A 35 -8.78 0.51 4.76
C LEU A 35 -8.94 -0.39 5.97
N SER A 36 -9.04 0.19 7.17
CA SER A 36 -9.14 -0.62 8.38
C SER A 36 -10.47 -1.37 8.44
N ARG A 37 -10.48 -2.45 9.20
CA ARG A 37 -11.69 -3.22 9.50
C ARG A 37 -12.43 -3.72 8.27
N GLU A 38 -11.72 -3.96 7.18
CA GLU A 38 -12.31 -4.48 5.95
C GLU A 38 -13.49 -3.64 5.44
N GLN A 39 -13.40 -2.33 5.60
CA GLN A 39 -14.46 -1.41 5.17
C GLN A 39 -14.78 -1.51 3.69
N LEU A 40 -13.79 -1.87 2.88
CA LEU A 40 -13.98 -2.04 1.43
C LEU A 40 -14.10 -3.51 1.05
N ASN A 41 -14.46 -4.36 2.01
CA ASN A 41 -14.65 -5.80 1.81
C ASN A 41 -13.36 -6.56 1.48
N GLU A 42 -12.21 -5.97 1.80
CA GLU A 42 -10.91 -6.62 1.67
C GLU A 42 -10.05 -6.27 2.87
N ARG A 43 -9.23 -7.23 3.27
CA ARG A 43 -8.33 -7.02 4.40
C ARG A 43 -7.07 -6.31 3.94
N PHE A 44 -6.76 -5.20 4.58
CA PHE A 44 -5.53 -4.45 4.37
C PHE A 44 -4.65 -4.48 5.60
N LEU A 45 -3.35 -4.51 5.38
CA LEU A 45 -2.34 -4.45 6.44
C LEU A 45 -1.53 -3.16 6.23
N ARG A 46 -0.98 -2.60 7.31
CA ARG A 46 -0.17 -1.38 7.22
C ARG A 46 1.28 -1.68 7.51
N GLN A 47 2.16 -0.89 6.87
CA GLN A 47 3.60 -0.96 7.05
C GLN A 47 4.07 -2.40 6.97
N ARG A 48 3.86 -2.99 5.78
CA ARG A 48 4.11 -4.42 5.58
C ARG A 48 5.45 -4.65 4.90
N PRO A 49 6.34 -5.46 5.51
CA PRO A 49 7.59 -5.84 4.84
C PRO A 49 7.33 -6.77 3.65
N ILE A 50 7.91 -6.43 2.51
CA ILE A 50 7.91 -7.27 1.31
C ILE A 50 9.32 -7.21 0.76
N LYS A 51 10.03 -8.35 0.74
CA LYS A 51 11.46 -8.39 0.38
C LYS A 51 12.23 -7.40 1.26
N ASN A 52 13.01 -6.52 0.67
CA ASN A 52 13.81 -5.53 1.41
C ASN A 52 13.09 -4.19 1.56
N PHE A 53 11.79 -4.18 1.29
CA PHE A 53 11.00 -2.94 1.29
C PHE A 53 9.91 -3.01 2.35
N ILE A 54 9.43 -1.84 2.76
CA ILE A 54 8.24 -1.75 3.60
C ILE A 54 7.24 -0.93 2.81
N VAL A 55 6.05 -1.50 2.58
CA VAL A 55 5.00 -0.80 1.84
C VAL A 55 3.99 -0.23 2.83
N ASP A 56 3.36 0.89 2.46
CA ASP A 56 2.45 1.57 3.37
C ASP A 56 1.22 0.73 3.70
N PHE A 57 0.55 0.21 2.67
CA PHE A 57 -0.63 -0.62 2.85
C PHE A 57 -0.61 -1.77 1.86
N PHE A 58 -1.10 -2.91 2.29
CA PHE A 58 -1.03 -4.13 1.49
C PHE A 58 -2.29 -4.97 1.68
N CYS A 59 -2.87 -5.42 0.57
CA CYS A 59 -3.96 -6.40 0.58
C CYS A 59 -3.38 -7.74 0.12
N PRO A 60 -3.18 -8.70 1.05
CA PRO A 60 -2.52 -9.96 0.70
C PRO A 60 -3.26 -10.79 -0.34
N LYS A 61 -4.58 -10.82 -0.26
CA LYS A 61 -5.39 -11.62 -1.19
C LYS A 61 -5.19 -11.19 -2.64
N LEU A 62 -5.11 -9.89 -2.87
CA LEU A 62 -5.06 -9.31 -4.21
C LEU A 62 -3.65 -8.97 -4.68
N GLY A 63 -2.69 -8.98 -3.78
CA GLY A 63 -1.35 -8.49 -4.10
C GLY A 63 -1.35 -7.00 -4.41
N LEU A 64 -2.25 -6.26 -3.78
CA LEU A 64 -2.42 -4.83 -4.03
C LEU A 64 -1.66 -4.03 -2.98
N ILE A 65 -0.79 -3.14 -3.44
CA ILE A 65 -0.02 -2.23 -2.61
C ILE A 65 -0.54 -0.82 -2.82
N ILE A 66 -0.77 -0.09 -1.73
CA ILE A 66 -1.15 1.32 -1.79
C ILE A 66 -0.06 2.12 -1.08
N GLU A 67 0.45 3.15 -1.74
CA GLU A 67 1.51 4.00 -1.22
C GLU A 67 1.06 5.45 -1.18
N ILE A 68 1.44 6.14 -0.11
CA ILE A 68 1.14 7.56 0.06
C ILE A 68 2.45 8.32 -0.07
N ASP A 69 2.55 9.15 -1.10
CA ASP A 69 3.77 9.94 -1.33
C ASP A 69 3.71 11.26 -0.60
N GLY A 70 4.73 11.53 0.19
CA GLY A 70 4.87 12.80 0.87
C GLY A 70 5.45 13.86 -0.03
N SER A 71 5.55 15.08 0.49
CA SER A 71 6.06 16.21 -0.27
C SER A 71 7.60 16.26 -0.33
N SER A 72 8.30 15.42 0.43
CA SER A 72 9.76 15.45 0.39
C SER A 72 10.27 14.50 -0.68
N HIS A 73 10.76 15.08 -1.77
CA HIS A 73 11.23 14.32 -2.92
C HIS A 73 12.74 14.33 -3.05
N LEU A 74 13.44 14.14 -1.97
CA LEU A 74 14.88 14.28 -1.97
C LEU A 74 15.56 13.12 -2.70
N ASN A 75 15.87 13.33 -3.98
CA ASN A 75 16.80 12.50 -4.76
C ASN A 75 16.63 10.99 -4.66
N LYS A 76 15.39 10.52 -4.62
CA LYS A 76 15.11 9.09 -4.53
C LYS A 76 14.55 8.50 -5.83
N GLY A 77 14.61 9.25 -6.93
CA GLY A 77 14.00 8.83 -8.17
C GLY A 77 14.46 7.48 -8.67
N GLU A 78 15.78 7.25 -8.68
CA GLU A 78 16.32 5.98 -9.15
C GLU A 78 15.96 4.83 -8.22
N TYR A 79 16.08 5.07 -6.90
CA TYR A 79 15.74 4.06 -5.92
C TYR A 79 14.25 3.73 -5.97
N ASP A 80 13.40 4.75 -6.06
CA ASP A 80 11.95 4.54 -6.12
C ASP A 80 11.57 3.77 -7.38
N PHE A 81 12.21 4.07 -8.51
CA PHE A 81 11.95 3.35 -9.74
C PHE A 81 12.36 1.88 -9.61
N TYR A 82 13.55 1.62 -9.08
CA TYR A 82 14.03 0.25 -8.86
C TYR A 82 13.07 -0.51 -7.95
N ARG A 83 12.66 0.11 -6.84
CA ARG A 83 11.75 -0.48 -5.88
C ARG A 83 10.42 -0.86 -6.52
N GLU A 84 9.85 0.06 -7.28
CA GLU A 84 8.59 -0.18 -7.95
C GLU A 84 8.70 -1.28 -9.00
N GLN A 85 9.75 -1.25 -9.81
CA GLN A 85 9.97 -2.29 -10.81
C GLN A 85 10.16 -3.66 -10.18
N LYS A 86 10.89 -3.71 -9.08
CA LYS A 86 11.12 -4.96 -8.37
C LYS A 86 9.80 -5.53 -7.84
N LEU A 87 9.00 -4.70 -7.19
CA LEU A 87 7.71 -5.14 -6.65
C LEU A 87 6.78 -5.59 -7.78
N LYS A 88 6.73 -4.85 -8.88
CA LYS A 88 5.91 -5.24 -10.03
C LYS A 88 6.37 -6.55 -10.62
N SER A 89 7.68 -6.78 -10.69
CA SER A 89 8.22 -8.03 -11.24
C SER A 89 7.83 -9.24 -10.39
N LEU A 90 7.52 -9.03 -9.13
CA LEU A 90 7.05 -10.08 -8.23
C LEU A 90 5.53 -10.31 -8.32
N GLY A 91 4.86 -9.56 -9.17
CA GLY A 91 3.43 -9.72 -9.41
C GLY A 91 2.53 -8.77 -8.66
N TYR A 92 3.09 -7.84 -7.89
CA TYR A 92 2.26 -6.91 -7.12
C TYR A 92 1.75 -5.76 -8.00
N THR A 93 0.56 -5.26 -7.64
CA THR A 93 -0.02 -4.08 -8.25
C THR A 93 0.16 -2.92 -7.27
N ILE A 94 0.65 -1.78 -7.75
CA ILE A 94 0.93 -0.62 -6.91
C ILE A 94 0.08 0.56 -7.34
N ILE A 95 -0.60 1.18 -6.37
CA ILE A 95 -1.31 2.44 -6.59
C ILE A 95 -0.68 3.49 -5.66
N ARG A 96 -0.40 4.67 -6.21
CA ARG A 96 0.19 5.76 -5.44
C ARG A 96 -0.76 6.94 -5.37
N PHE A 97 -0.82 7.57 -4.21
CA PHE A 97 -1.58 8.80 -4.00
C PHE A 97 -0.67 9.82 -3.35
N GLN A 98 -0.88 11.09 -3.68
CA GLN A 98 -0.21 12.18 -2.98
C GLN A 98 -0.93 12.43 -1.67
N GLU A 99 -0.20 12.93 -0.66
CA GLU A 99 -0.82 13.25 0.63
C GLU A 99 -2.00 14.20 0.46
N GLY A 100 -1.85 15.21 -0.41
CA GLY A 100 -2.92 16.17 -0.67
C GLY A 100 -4.19 15.53 -1.21
N GLU A 101 -4.06 14.51 -2.05
CA GLU A 101 -5.23 13.79 -2.57
C GLU A 101 -5.98 13.09 -1.44
N VAL A 102 -5.25 12.43 -0.56
CA VAL A 102 -5.87 11.72 0.57
C VAL A 102 -6.56 12.71 1.51
N MET A 103 -5.93 13.86 1.76
CA MET A 103 -6.47 14.84 2.71
C MET A 103 -7.65 15.62 2.13
N ASN A 104 -7.65 15.90 0.84
CA ASN A 104 -8.62 16.82 0.23
C ASN A 104 -9.57 16.17 -0.78
N GLN A 105 -9.25 14.97 -1.28
CA GLN A 105 -10.02 14.31 -2.31
C GLN A 105 -10.22 12.83 -1.97
N LEU A 106 -10.61 12.58 -0.74
CA LEU A 106 -10.72 11.22 -0.22
C LEU A 106 -11.71 10.37 -1.02
N ASP A 107 -12.80 10.97 -1.49
CA ASP A 107 -13.80 10.24 -2.29
C ASP A 107 -13.20 9.72 -3.59
N ASP A 108 -12.36 10.53 -4.25
CA ASP A 108 -11.68 10.11 -5.47
C ASP A 108 -10.69 8.99 -5.19
N VAL A 109 -9.98 9.09 -4.07
CA VAL A 109 -9.04 8.05 -3.64
C VAL A 109 -9.80 6.74 -3.41
N LYS A 110 -10.93 6.82 -2.73
CA LYS A 110 -11.77 5.65 -2.48
C LYS A 110 -12.22 5.00 -3.79
N ASP A 111 -12.69 5.82 -4.74
CA ASP A 111 -13.16 5.30 -6.02
C ASP A 111 -12.07 4.54 -6.77
N GLN A 112 -10.86 5.07 -6.76
CA GLN A 112 -9.73 4.42 -7.43
C GLN A 112 -9.37 3.10 -6.75
N ILE A 113 -9.41 3.05 -5.43
CA ILE A 113 -9.10 1.82 -4.68
C ILE A 113 -10.19 0.77 -4.94
N VAL A 114 -11.45 1.17 -4.89
CA VAL A 114 -12.57 0.26 -5.14
C VAL A 114 -12.49 -0.31 -6.56
N HIS A 115 -12.14 0.54 -7.53
CA HIS A 115 -11.97 0.08 -8.91
C HIS A 115 -10.84 -0.95 -9.02
N ALA A 116 -9.70 -0.68 -8.37
CA ALA A 116 -8.58 -1.61 -8.40
C ALA A 116 -8.96 -2.95 -7.76
N ILE A 117 -9.67 -2.90 -6.64
CA ILE A 117 -10.15 -4.12 -5.98
C ILE A 117 -11.04 -4.91 -6.92
N TYR A 118 -11.97 -4.23 -7.59
CA TYR A 118 -12.88 -4.88 -8.53
C TYR A 118 -12.13 -5.56 -9.67
N VAL A 119 -11.20 -4.83 -10.29
CA VAL A 119 -10.42 -5.38 -11.41
C VAL A 119 -9.60 -6.59 -10.99
N LEU A 120 -8.95 -6.52 -9.83
CA LEU A 120 -8.12 -7.61 -9.35
C LEU A 120 -8.95 -8.82 -8.94
N ASN A 121 -10.13 -8.62 -8.37
CA ASN A 121 -11.03 -9.72 -8.04
C ASN A 121 -11.56 -10.40 -9.30
N GLU A 122 -11.87 -9.64 -10.33
CA GLU A 122 -12.32 -10.19 -11.60
C GLU A 122 -11.28 -11.12 -12.21
N GLY A 123 -10.00 -10.67 -12.19
CA GLY A 123 -8.91 -11.49 -12.69
C GLY A 123 -8.73 -12.77 -11.90
N MET A 124 -8.99 -12.74 -10.60
CA MET A 124 -8.83 -13.92 -9.75
C MET A 124 -10.03 -14.85 -9.79
N GLY A 125 -11.18 -14.35 -10.20
CA GLY A 125 -12.39 -15.14 -10.28
C GLY A 125 -12.43 -16.06 -11.48
N GLN A 126 -11.43 -15.97 -12.32
CA GLN A 126 -11.32 -16.79 -13.51
C GLN A 126 -10.22 -17.82 -13.37
#